data_65d5d5fba6a6cd06bdac7bf323134c9e
#
_entry.id   65d5d5fba6a6cd06bdac7bf323134c9e
#
_cell.length_a   1.000
_cell.length_b   1.000
_cell.length_c   1.000
_cell.angle_alpha   90.00
_cell.angle_beta   90.00
_cell.angle_gamma   90.00
#
_symmetry.space_group_name_H-M   'P 1'
#
loop_
_entity.id
_entity.type
_entity.pdbx_description
1 polymer ?
#
loop_
_entity_poly.entity_id
_entity_poly.type
_entity_poly.pdbx_seq_one_letter_code
_entity_poly.pdbx_strand_id
1 'polypeptide(L)'
;MAYQQYPSRSAKRNYFVMPNKIHSCNINPTAYAVYAYIRYNRKENPNLENVPALLGISKRAFQKALDELTDKFLLLEFDGQYHLRWLCEDFGNCYLLPNEIFNLDLPVGAIAVYGFLLCCEDRDTYQCYPSYQTIGDAVGMSRSTVRKYVDCLVDKRLIYTEPTRVWGHDGKKRNGTLLYTIRPIYEAIQHHANQQMEQMRLQERKQPT
;
A
#
# COMPACT_ATOMS: atom_id res chain seq x y z
N MET A 1 21.64 -8.99 -19.90
CA MET A 1 21.22 -8.33 -18.65
C MET A 1 20.93 -9.45 -17.67
N ALA A 2 21.69 -9.51 -16.56
CA ALA A 2 21.50 -10.56 -15.56
C ALA A 2 20.16 -10.29 -14.82
N TYR A 3 19.23 -11.21 -14.92
CA TYR A 3 18.03 -11.23 -14.07
C TYR A 3 18.50 -11.32 -12.62
N GLN A 4 18.41 -10.22 -11.87
CA GLN A 4 18.58 -10.25 -10.44
C GLN A 4 17.46 -11.12 -9.89
N GLN A 5 17.80 -12.31 -9.42
CA GLN A 5 16.87 -13.18 -8.69
C GLN A 5 16.43 -12.40 -7.44
N TYR A 6 15.21 -11.90 -7.45
CA TYR A 6 14.60 -11.32 -6.26
C TYR A 6 14.51 -12.41 -5.18
N PRO A 7 14.95 -12.14 -3.94
CA PRO A 7 14.80 -13.10 -2.86
C PRO A 7 13.33 -13.44 -2.71
N SER A 8 13.03 -14.75 -2.71
CA SER A 8 11.66 -15.21 -2.55
C SER A 8 11.05 -14.57 -1.30
N ARG A 9 9.83 -14.03 -1.37
CA ARG A 9 9.08 -13.48 -0.23
C ARG A 9 8.72 -14.55 0.82
N SER A 10 9.42 -15.68 0.81
CA SER A 10 9.20 -16.82 1.70
C SER A 10 9.56 -16.57 3.17
N ALA A 11 10.24 -15.47 3.49
CA ALA A 11 10.45 -15.05 4.87
C ALA A 11 9.17 -14.40 5.42
N LYS A 12 8.20 -15.21 5.80
CA LYS A 12 6.90 -14.82 6.42
C LYS A 12 7.01 -13.85 7.62
N ARG A 13 8.21 -13.58 8.12
CA ARG A 13 8.46 -12.71 9.28
C ARG A 13 8.30 -11.22 8.98
N ASN A 14 8.48 -10.79 7.72
CA ASN A 14 8.49 -9.37 7.35
C ASN A 14 7.25 -8.94 6.55
N TYR A 15 6.22 -9.78 6.51
CA TYR A 15 4.99 -9.54 5.78
C TYR A 15 3.79 -10.03 6.57
N PHE A 16 2.67 -9.35 6.40
CA PHE A 16 1.38 -9.81 6.89
C PHE A 16 0.39 -10.04 5.73
N VAL A 17 -0.57 -10.91 5.98
CA VAL A 17 -1.53 -11.36 4.96
C VAL A 17 -2.69 -10.37 4.88
N MET A 18 -3.01 -9.93 3.66
CA MET A 18 -4.19 -9.12 3.35
C MET A 18 -5.13 -9.89 2.42
N PRO A 19 -6.46 -9.91 2.68
CA PRO A 19 -7.41 -10.57 1.80
C PRO A 19 -7.61 -9.75 0.52
N ASN A 20 -7.60 -10.39 -0.66
CA ASN A 20 -7.90 -9.70 -1.94
C ASN A 20 -9.28 -9.05 -1.92
N LYS A 21 -10.24 -9.65 -1.23
CA LYS A 21 -11.63 -9.18 -1.10
C LYS A 21 -11.75 -7.79 -0.48
N ILE A 22 -10.73 -7.31 0.23
CA ILE A 22 -10.75 -5.96 0.82
C ILE A 22 -10.98 -4.86 -0.23
N HIS A 23 -10.45 -5.05 -1.44
CA HIS A 23 -10.60 -4.11 -2.55
C HIS A 23 -12.00 -4.10 -3.17
N SER A 24 -12.84 -5.12 -2.87
CA SER A 24 -14.26 -5.15 -3.27
C SER A 24 -15.19 -4.60 -2.20
N CYS A 25 -14.69 -4.25 -1.02
CA CYS A 25 -15.50 -3.72 0.07
C CYS A 25 -15.84 -2.23 -0.09
N ASN A 26 -15.34 -1.58 -1.13
CA ASN A 26 -15.58 -0.17 -1.42
C ASN A 26 -15.33 0.74 -0.19
N ILE A 27 -14.18 0.56 0.45
CA ILE A 27 -13.70 1.37 1.58
C ILE A 27 -12.80 2.49 1.09
N ASN A 28 -12.80 3.63 1.81
CA ASN A 28 -11.89 4.71 1.48
C ASN A 28 -10.44 4.38 1.84
N PRO A 29 -9.44 5.09 1.27
CA PRO A 29 -8.03 4.82 1.51
C PRO A 29 -7.59 4.90 2.97
N THR A 30 -8.21 5.78 3.76
CA THR A 30 -7.90 5.90 5.19
C THR A 30 -8.39 4.67 5.93
N ALA A 31 -9.62 4.21 5.64
CA ALA A 31 -10.16 2.97 6.21
C ALA A 31 -9.34 1.75 5.80
N TYR A 32 -8.86 1.69 4.54
CA TYR A 32 -7.94 0.64 4.11
C TYR A 32 -6.64 0.63 4.93
N ALA A 33 -5.99 1.78 5.13
CA ALA A 33 -4.73 1.87 5.88
C ALA A 33 -4.94 1.50 7.36
N VAL A 34 -6.04 1.94 7.97
CA VAL A 34 -6.42 1.57 9.36
C VAL A 34 -6.68 0.06 9.45
N TYR A 35 -7.44 -0.52 8.53
CA TYR A 35 -7.66 -1.96 8.48
C TYR A 35 -6.36 -2.75 8.35
N ALA A 36 -5.47 -2.31 7.44
CA ALA A 36 -4.16 -2.93 7.24
C ALA A 36 -3.31 -2.86 8.51
N TYR A 37 -3.31 -1.72 9.22
CA TYR A 37 -2.58 -1.56 10.48
C TYR A 37 -3.13 -2.46 11.58
N ILE A 38 -4.45 -2.53 11.78
CA ILE A 38 -5.06 -3.43 12.77
C ILE A 38 -4.72 -4.89 12.42
N ARG A 39 -4.70 -5.24 11.14
CA ARG A 39 -4.35 -6.58 10.68
C ARG A 39 -2.86 -6.92 10.89
N TYR A 40 -1.98 -5.95 10.70
CA TYR A 40 -0.57 -6.06 11.02
C TYR A 40 -0.34 -6.39 12.50
N ASN A 41 -1.06 -5.73 13.40
CA ASN A 41 -0.94 -5.88 14.86
C ASN A 41 -1.85 -6.99 15.44
N ARG A 42 -2.39 -7.88 14.63
CA ARG A 42 -3.38 -8.90 15.03
C ARG A 42 -2.98 -9.78 16.22
N LYS A 43 -1.69 -9.96 16.49
CA LYS A 43 -1.17 -10.80 17.58
C LYS A 43 -1.06 -10.06 18.91
N GLU A 44 -1.09 -8.76 18.88
CA GLU A 44 -0.92 -7.88 20.02
C GLU A 44 -2.13 -6.96 20.02
N ASN A 45 -2.85 -6.83 21.12
CA ASN A 45 -3.95 -5.85 21.25
C ASN A 45 -3.40 -4.48 20.86
N PRO A 46 -3.65 -3.97 19.63
CA PRO A 46 -2.97 -2.77 19.19
C PRO A 46 -3.46 -1.59 20.01
N ASN A 47 -2.54 -0.88 20.64
CA ASN A 47 -2.88 0.43 21.15
C ASN A 47 -3.18 1.34 19.96
N LEU A 48 -4.47 1.58 19.71
CA LEU A 48 -4.95 2.37 18.56
C LEU A 48 -4.75 3.88 18.74
N GLU A 49 -4.36 4.35 19.94
CA GLU A 49 -4.18 5.78 20.23
C GLU A 49 -3.11 6.44 19.36
N ASN A 50 -2.04 5.71 19.03
CA ASN A 50 -0.92 6.23 18.24
C ASN A 50 -1.12 6.07 16.74
N VAL A 51 -2.15 5.34 16.28
CA VAL A 51 -2.39 5.07 14.85
C VAL A 51 -2.59 6.34 14.03
N PRO A 52 -3.33 7.36 14.50
CA PRO A 52 -3.47 8.61 13.77
C PRO A 52 -2.12 9.28 13.47
N ALA A 53 -1.23 9.35 14.46
CA ALA A 53 0.09 9.94 14.31
C ALA A 53 0.97 9.12 13.34
N LEU A 54 0.96 7.81 13.48
CA LEU A 54 1.72 6.90 12.62
C LEU A 54 1.29 6.98 11.15
N LEU A 55 -0.02 7.07 10.90
CA LEU A 55 -0.56 7.16 9.54
C LEU A 55 -0.62 8.60 9.00
N GLY A 56 -0.19 9.60 9.78
CA GLY A 56 -0.24 11.00 9.40
C GLY A 56 -1.67 11.52 9.16
N ILE A 57 -2.66 11.01 9.91
CA ILE A 57 -4.08 11.38 9.78
C ILE A 57 -4.60 12.05 11.05
N SER A 58 -5.65 12.86 10.93
CA SER A 58 -6.30 13.45 12.10
C SER A 58 -7.09 12.39 12.90
N LYS A 59 -7.26 12.62 14.22
CA LYS A 59 -8.12 11.77 15.07
C LYS A 59 -9.55 11.64 14.52
N ARG A 60 -10.09 12.71 13.92
CA ARG A 60 -11.41 12.69 13.27
C ARG A 60 -11.44 11.78 12.05
N ALA A 61 -10.39 11.81 11.22
CA ALA A 61 -10.29 10.94 10.04
C ALA A 61 -10.15 9.47 10.46
N PHE A 62 -9.39 9.22 11.52
CA PHE A 62 -9.24 7.89 12.11
C PHE A 62 -10.59 7.35 12.63
N GLN A 63 -11.34 8.15 13.43
CA GLN A 63 -12.65 7.72 13.91
C GLN A 63 -13.61 7.40 12.75
N LYS A 64 -13.67 8.27 11.73
CA LYS A 64 -14.49 7.99 10.54
C LYS A 64 -14.09 6.69 9.82
N ALA A 65 -12.80 6.37 9.83
CA ALA A 65 -12.32 5.12 9.24
C ALA A 65 -12.78 3.90 10.06
N LEU A 66 -12.75 3.99 11.40
CA LEU A 66 -13.28 2.94 12.26
C LEU A 66 -14.79 2.77 12.07
N ASP A 67 -15.55 3.88 12.03
CA ASP A 67 -16.99 3.87 11.81
C ASP A 67 -17.31 3.18 10.46
N GLU A 68 -16.61 3.56 9.37
CA GLU A 68 -16.78 2.96 8.05
C GLU A 68 -16.47 1.45 8.04
N LEU A 69 -15.41 1.03 8.72
CA LEU A 69 -15.04 -0.38 8.82
C LEU A 69 -16.07 -1.18 9.62
N THR A 70 -16.64 -0.58 10.67
CA THR A 70 -17.69 -1.20 11.50
C THR A 70 -19.01 -1.29 10.72
N ASP A 71 -19.42 -0.22 10.04
CA ASP A 71 -20.63 -0.19 9.18
C ASP A 71 -20.58 -1.24 8.07
N LYS A 72 -19.39 -1.51 7.55
CA LYS A 72 -19.15 -2.55 6.52
C LYS A 72 -18.88 -3.94 7.09
N PHE A 73 -19.03 -4.10 8.41
CA PHE A 73 -18.78 -5.37 9.10
C PHE A 73 -17.37 -5.94 8.87
N LEU A 74 -16.38 -5.08 8.66
CA LEU A 74 -14.96 -5.46 8.56
C LEU A 74 -14.28 -5.45 9.94
N LEU A 75 -14.78 -4.62 10.85
CA LEU A 75 -14.47 -4.62 12.28
C LEU A 75 -15.72 -4.88 13.07
N LEU A 76 -15.55 -5.54 14.21
CA LEU A 76 -16.56 -5.72 15.23
C LEU A 76 -16.05 -5.06 16.51
N GLU A 77 -16.82 -4.18 17.12
CA GLU A 77 -16.52 -3.62 18.43
C GLU A 77 -17.19 -4.48 19.50
N PHE A 78 -16.40 -4.98 20.42
CA PHE A 78 -16.86 -5.75 21.56
C PHE A 78 -16.05 -5.38 22.81
N ASP A 79 -16.70 -5.03 23.90
CA ASP A 79 -16.08 -4.57 25.16
C ASP A 79 -15.02 -3.46 24.97
N GLY A 80 -15.29 -2.51 24.07
CA GLY A 80 -14.37 -1.41 23.76
C GLY A 80 -13.11 -1.84 22.98
N GLN A 81 -13.09 -3.07 22.47
CA GLN A 81 -12.02 -3.60 21.63
C GLN A 81 -12.50 -3.86 20.20
N TYR A 82 -11.61 -3.61 19.24
CA TYR A 82 -11.89 -3.87 17.83
C TYR A 82 -11.36 -5.23 17.40
N HIS A 83 -12.24 -6.07 16.87
CA HIS A 83 -11.93 -7.38 16.34
C HIS A 83 -12.10 -7.40 14.84
N LEU A 84 -11.09 -7.87 14.13
CA LEU A 84 -11.18 -8.07 12.67
C LEU A 84 -12.17 -9.22 12.38
N ARG A 85 -13.16 -8.92 11.55
CA ARG A 85 -13.96 -9.99 10.96
C ARG A 85 -13.11 -10.74 9.94
N TRP A 86 -13.14 -12.07 10.01
CA TRP A 86 -12.56 -12.92 8.97
C TRP A 86 -13.33 -12.70 7.67
N LEU A 87 -12.68 -12.05 6.71
CA LEU A 87 -13.08 -12.16 5.33
C LEU A 87 -12.61 -13.56 4.92
N CYS A 88 -13.57 -14.45 4.60
CA CYS A 88 -13.34 -15.86 4.32
C CYS A 88 -12.10 -16.02 3.43
N GLU A 89 -11.04 -16.54 4.01
CA GLU A 89 -9.78 -16.75 3.32
C GLU A 89 -9.88 -18.11 2.65
N ASP A 90 -10.45 -18.13 1.45
CA ASP A 90 -10.17 -19.22 0.56
C ASP A 90 -8.66 -19.21 0.33
N PHE A 91 -8.00 -20.32 0.66
CA PHE A 91 -6.58 -20.52 0.45
C PHE A 91 -6.21 -20.07 -0.98
N GLY A 92 -5.46 -18.97 -1.10
CA GLY A 92 -5.04 -18.42 -2.39
C GLY A 92 -5.57 -17.01 -2.73
N ASN A 93 -6.63 -16.53 -2.09
CA ASN A 93 -7.21 -15.20 -2.33
C ASN A 93 -6.67 -14.13 -1.37
N CYS A 94 -5.35 -14.06 -1.23
CA CYS A 94 -4.67 -13.09 -0.37
C CYS A 94 -3.35 -12.64 -1.01
N TYR A 95 -2.87 -11.49 -0.59
CA TYR A 95 -1.56 -10.94 -0.92
C TYR A 95 -0.77 -10.60 0.34
N LEU A 96 0.53 -10.38 0.18
CA LEU A 96 1.45 -10.09 1.28
C LEU A 96 1.79 -8.60 1.26
N LEU A 97 1.48 -7.89 2.34
CA LEU A 97 1.85 -6.49 2.55
C LEU A 97 3.07 -6.44 3.48
N PRO A 98 4.14 -5.68 3.14
CA PRO A 98 5.32 -5.57 4.00
C PRO A 98 5.00 -4.91 5.33
N ASN A 99 5.58 -5.40 6.43
CA ASN A 99 5.42 -4.80 7.77
C ASN A 99 5.93 -3.36 7.81
N GLU A 100 7.03 -3.09 7.11
CA GLU A 100 7.72 -1.79 7.08
C GLU A 100 6.97 -0.71 6.32
N ILE A 101 5.85 -1.05 5.68
CA ILE A 101 5.05 -0.07 4.91
C ILE A 101 4.62 1.14 5.74
N PHE A 102 4.41 0.93 7.05
CA PHE A 102 4.00 1.97 7.98
C PHE A 102 5.16 2.88 8.45
N ASN A 103 6.41 2.50 8.17
CA ASN A 103 7.62 3.21 8.59
C ASN A 103 8.26 4.04 7.44
N LEU A 104 7.60 4.13 6.29
CA LEU A 104 8.12 4.81 5.10
C LEU A 104 7.57 6.21 4.88
N ASP A 105 6.83 6.75 5.85
CA ASP A 105 6.13 8.05 5.77
C ASP A 105 5.27 8.18 4.50
N LEU A 106 4.51 7.13 4.20
CA LEU A 106 3.62 7.09 3.05
C LEU A 106 2.25 7.70 3.40
N PRO A 107 1.69 8.54 2.52
CA PRO A 107 0.29 8.91 2.62
C PRO A 107 -0.62 7.67 2.56
N VAL A 108 -1.71 7.65 3.33
CA VAL A 108 -2.65 6.51 3.36
C VAL A 108 -3.17 6.11 1.98
N GLY A 109 -3.32 7.07 1.06
CA GLY A 109 -3.69 6.80 -0.32
C GLY A 109 -2.61 6.05 -1.10
N ALA A 110 -1.33 6.32 -0.83
CA ALA A 110 -0.23 5.56 -1.45
C ALA A 110 -0.18 4.12 -0.90
N ILE A 111 -0.46 3.93 0.41
CA ILE A 111 -0.56 2.58 1.01
C ILE A 111 -1.69 1.78 0.35
N ALA A 112 -2.86 2.40 0.10
CA ALA A 112 -3.98 1.74 -0.56
C ALA A 112 -3.68 1.36 -2.02
N VAL A 113 -3.06 2.28 -2.79
CA VAL A 113 -2.63 2.02 -4.17
C VAL A 113 -1.59 0.89 -4.21
N TYR A 114 -0.59 0.92 -3.33
CA TYR A 114 0.44 -0.11 -3.26
C TYR A 114 -0.16 -1.49 -2.93
N GLY A 115 -1.08 -1.55 -1.94
CA GLY A 115 -1.78 -2.78 -1.60
C GLY A 115 -2.59 -3.35 -2.77
N PHE A 116 -3.25 -2.50 -3.57
CA PHE A 116 -3.95 -2.96 -4.77
C PHE A 116 -3.00 -3.47 -5.85
N LEU A 117 -1.85 -2.83 -6.07
CA LEU A 117 -0.83 -3.33 -7.00
C LEU A 117 -0.30 -4.70 -6.57
N LEU A 118 -0.06 -4.91 -5.26
CA LEU A 118 0.33 -6.22 -4.70
C LEU A 118 -0.77 -7.29 -4.86
N CYS A 119 -2.04 -6.87 -4.80
CA CYS A 119 -3.17 -7.76 -5.08
C CYS A 119 -3.22 -8.22 -6.54
N CYS A 120 -2.80 -7.35 -7.47
CA CYS A 120 -2.82 -7.58 -8.92
C CYS A 120 -1.54 -8.22 -9.45
N GLU A 121 -0.46 -8.28 -8.65
CA GLU A 121 0.83 -8.74 -9.16
C GLU A 121 0.82 -10.23 -9.49
N ASP A 122 1.50 -10.56 -10.57
CA ASP A 122 1.94 -11.90 -10.86
C ASP A 122 3.11 -12.26 -9.93
N ARG A 123 3.00 -13.40 -9.23
CA ARG A 123 3.96 -13.80 -8.19
C ARG A 123 5.32 -14.27 -8.72
N ASP A 124 5.38 -14.62 -9.99
CA ASP A 124 6.61 -15.09 -10.64
C ASP A 124 7.39 -13.93 -11.23
N THR A 125 6.69 -12.94 -11.81
CA THR A 125 7.29 -11.78 -12.46
C THR A 125 7.33 -10.53 -11.59
N TYR A 126 6.54 -10.48 -10.51
CA TYR A 126 6.32 -9.30 -9.66
C TYR A 126 5.77 -8.11 -10.45
N GLN A 127 5.00 -8.37 -11.49
CA GLN A 127 4.48 -7.38 -12.42
C GLN A 127 2.96 -7.38 -12.47
N CYS A 128 2.38 -6.21 -12.76
CA CYS A 128 0.96 -6.05 -13.04
C CYS A 128 0.74 -4.84 -13.98
N TYR A 129 -0.45 -4.77 -14.59
CA TYR A 129 -0.76 -3.72 -15.57
C TYR A 129 -2.14 -3.04 -15.38
N PRO A 130 -2.64 -2.83 -14.15
CA PRO A 130 -3.95 -2.19 -14.00
C PRO A 130 -3.90 -0.75 -14.54
N SER A 131 -5.02 -0.32 -15.17
CA SER A 131 -5.14 1.08 -15.57
C SER A 131 -5.34 1.98 -14.35
N TYR A 132 -5.05 3.27 -14.47
CA TYR A 132 -5.37 4.23 -13.39
C TYR A 132 -6.87 4.24 -13.04
N GLN A 133 -7.74 3.95 -14.01
CA GLN A 133 -9.17 3.81 -13.74
C GLN A 133 -9.43 2.58 -12.86
N THR A 134 -8.89 1.43 -13.24
CA THR A 134 -9.03 0.17 -12.48
C THR A 134 -8.54 0.30 -11.04
N ILE A 135 -7.36 0.95 -10.86
CA ILE A 135 -6.85 1.25 -9.53
C ILE A 135 -7.82 2.17 -8.78
N GLY A 136 -8.24 3.27 -9.43
CA GLY A 136 -9.15 4.25 -8.83
C GLY A 136 -10.47 3.66 -8.37
N ASP A 137 -11.07 2.81 -9.19
CA ASP A 137 -12.32 2.11 -8.87
C ASP A 137 -12.14 1.17 -7.65
N ALA A 138 -11.00 0.49 -7.56
CA ALA A 138 -10.72 -0.44 -6.47
C ALA A 138 -10.40 0.24 -5.13
N VAL A 139 -9.81 1.45 -5.16
CA VAL A 139 -9.37 2.15 -3.94
C VAL A 139 -10.19 3.42 -3.64
N GLY A 140 -11.26 3.68 -4.39
CA GLY A 140 -12.17 4.81 -4.18
C GLY A 140 -11.53 6.18 -4.49
N MET A 141 -10.69 6.28 -5.55
CA MET A 141 -9.97 7.51 -5.91
C MET A 141 -10.13 7.90 -7.37
N SER A 142 -9.99 9.21 -7.65
CA SER A 142 -9.91 9.69 -9.02
C SER A 142 -8.61 9.27 -9.72
N ARG A 143 -8.62 9.19 -11.05
CA ARG A 143 -7.43 8.86 -11.87
C ARG A 143 -6.25 9.79 -11.61
N SER A 144 -6.50 11.09 -11.43
CA SER A 144 -5.46 12.08 -11.12
C SER A 144 -4.84 11.86 -9.74
N THR A 145 -5.65 11.47 -8.76
CA THR A 145 -5.19 11.12 -7.41
C THR A 145 -4.37 9.84 -7.42
N VAL A 146 -4.83 8.81 -8.16
CA VAL A 146 -4.05 7.56 -8.36
C VAL A 146 -2.69 7.86 -8.96
N ARG A 147 -2.62 8.68 -10.03
CA ARG A 147 -1.35 9.07 -10.65
C ARG A 147 -0.39 9.68 -9.64
N LYS A 148 -0.86 10.65 -8.83
CA LYS A 148 -0.05 11.26 -7.77
C LYS A 148 0.55 10.23 -6.82
N TYR A 149 -0.23 9.21 -6.42
CA TYR A 149 0.26 8.18 -5.51
C TYR A 149 1.17 7.15 -6.20
N VAL A 150 0.94 6.85 -7.47
CA VAL A 150 1.89 6.06 -8.27
C VAL A 150 3.23 6.78 -8.36
N ASP A 151 3.25 8.07 -8.66
CA ASP A 151 4.48 8.88 -8.69
C ASP A 151 5.18 8.84 -7.31
N CYS A 152 4.43 9.00 -6.21
CA CYS A 152 4.94 8.87 -4.84
C CYS A 152 5.58 7.49 -4.57
N LEU A 153 4.97 6.40 -5.03
CA LEU A 153 5.50 5.04 -4.86
C LEU A 153 6.78 4.81 -5.67
N VAL A 154 6.88 5.41 -6.86
CA VAL A 154 8.12 5.43 -7.67
C VAL A 154 9.23 6.19 -6.96
N ASP A 155 8.94 7.39 -6.44
CA ASP A 155 9.90 8.21 -5.69
C ASP A 155 10.40 7.50 -4.42
N LYS A 156 9.53 6.74 -3.75
CA LYS A 156 9.88 5.91 -2.59
C LYS A 156 10.52 4.56 -2.95
N ARG A 157 10.75 4.29 -4.22
CA ARG A 157 11.36 3.05 -4.76
C ARG A 157 10.61 1.76 -4.39
N LEU A 158 9.30 1.86 -4.18
CA LEU A 158 8.43 0.70 -3.95
C LEU A 158 8.03 0.01 -5.25
N ILE A 159 7.92 0.78 -6.33
CA ILE A 159 7.58 0.29 -7.66
C ILE A 159 8.47 0.93 -8.72
N TYR A 160 8.56 0.27 -9.85
CA TYR A 160 9.05 0.84 -11.11
C TYR A 160 7.92 0.81 -12.14
N THR A 161 7.87 1.81 -13.03
CA THR A 161 6.83 1.90 -14.07
C THR A 161 7.43 2.03 -15.46
N GLU A 162 6.87 1.30 -16.43
CA GLU A 162 7.22 1.38 -17.82
C GLU A 162 5.97 1.63 -18.67
N PRO A 163 6.04 2.54 -19.66
CA PRO A 163 4.95 2.72 -20.60
C PRO A 163 4.84 1.50 -21.53
N THR A 164 3.62 0.97 -21.66
CA THR A 164 3.35 -0.09 -22.62
C THR A 164 2.76 0.49 -23.91
N ARG A 165 2.93 -0.22 -25.01
CA ARG A 165 2.32 0.10 -26.30
C ARG A 165 1.48 -1.06 -26.78
N VAL A 166 0.27 -0.78 -27.21
CA VAL A 166 -0.67 -1.77 -27.76
C VAL A 166 -0.98 -1.42 -29.21
N TRP A 167 -1.20 -2.45 -30.04
CA TRP A 167 -1.69 -2.27 -31.40
C TRP A 167 -3.21 -2.12 -31.36
N GLY A 168 -3.74 -1.05 -31.93
CA GLY A 168 -5.18 -0.92 -32.14
C GLY A 168 -5.65 -1.81 -33.30
N HIS A 169 -6.95 -2.05 -33.38
CA HIS A 169 -7.57 -2.78 -34.49
C HIS A 169 -7.32 -2.12 -35.86
N ASP A 170 -7.02 -0.82 -35.86
CA ASP A 170 -6.67 -0.03 -37.05
C ASP A 170 -5.18 -0.11 -37.43
N GLY A 171 -4.44 -1.02 -36.80
CA GLY A 171 -3.00 -1.22 -37.05
C GLY A 171 -2.11 -0.07 -36.51
N LYS A 172 -2.63 0.87 -35.74
CA LYS A 172 -1.85 1.96 -35.16
C LYS A 172 -1.40 1.63 -33.76
N LYS A 173 -0.16 1.96 -33.43
CA LYS A 173 0.36 1.87 -32.06
C LYS A 173 -0.27 2.95 -31.18
N ARG A 174 -0.80 2.54 -30.03
CA ARG A 174 -1.36 3.43 -29.01
C ARG A 174 -0.67 3.19 -27.66
N ASN A 175 -0.72 4.18 -26.79
CA ASN A 175 -0.26 3.98 -25.41
C ASN A 175 -1.20 3.01 -24.71
N GLY A 176 -0.63 1.96 -24.15
CA GLY A 176 -1.32 1.02 -23.27
C GLY A 176 -1.35 1.51 -21.82
N THR A 177 -1.72 0.60 -20.91
CA THR A 177 -1.56 0.81 -19.47
C THR A 177 -0.08 0.83 -19.09
N LEU A 178 0.25 1.36 -17.92
CA LEU A 178 1.61 1.20 -17.38
C LEU A 178 1.84 -0.25 -16.96
N LEU A 179 3.04 -0.73 -17.18
CA LEU A 179 3.57 -1.90 -16.52
C LEU A 179 4.15 -1.45 -15.18
N TYR A 180 3.70 -2.05 -14.10
CA TYR A 180 4.23 -1.84 -12.75
C TYR A 180 5.08 -3.04 -12.36
N THR A 181 6.32 -2.81 -11.96
CA THR A 181 7.18 -3.83 -11.35
C THR A 181 7.32 -3.53 -9.87
N ILE A 182 6.90 -4.44 -9.02
CA ILE A 182 7.02 -4.31 -7.57
C ILE A 182 8.47 -4.56 -7.18
N ARG A 183 9.06 -3.61 -6.46
CA ARG A 183 10.45 -3.70 -6.03
C ARG A 183 10.57 -4.38 -4.65
N PRO A 184 11.72 -4.97 -4.33
CA PRO A 184 11.98 -5.49 -2.99
C PRO A 184 11.91 -4.38 -1.95
N ILE A 185 11.17 -4.61 -0.85
CA ILE A 185 10.92 -3.61 0.20
C ILE A 185 12.20 -3.02 0.80
N TYR A 186 13.29 -3.79 0.87
CA TYR A 186 14.56 -3.32 1.42
C TYR A 186 15.14 -2.12 0.66
N GLU A 187 14.87 -1.99 -0.64
CA GLU A 187 15.30 -0.84 -1.44
C GLU A 187 14.60 0.45 -1.02
N ALA A 188 13.31 0.36 -0.72
CA ALA A 188 12.53 1.49 -0.20
C ALA A 188 13.01 1.88 1.21
N ILE A 189 13.27 0.90 2.08
CA ILE A 189 13.78 1.13 3.44
C ILE A 189 15.13 1.84 3.39
N GLN A 190 16.06 1.34 2.58
CA GLN A 190 17.39 1.91 2.43
C GLN A 190 17.34 3.34 1.87
N HIS A 191 16.49 3.55 0.86
CA HIS A 191 16.28 4.87 0.27
C HIS A 191 15.71 5.85 1.30
N HIS A 192 14.70 5.43 2.06
CA HIS A 192 14.07 6.25 3.11
C HIS A 192 15.07 6.63 4.21
N ALA A 193 15.85 5.67 4.71
CA ALA A 193 16.91 5.92 5.70
C ALA A 193 17.94 6.94 5.20
N ASN A 194 18.37 6.84 3.94
CA ASN A 194 19.30 7.79 3.33
C ASN A 194 18.68 9.20 3.22
N GLN A 195 17.40 9.32 2.88
CA GLN A 195 16.70 10.61 2.86
C GLN A 195 16.62 11.24 4.25
N GLN A 196 16.32 10.46 5.28
CA GLN A 196 16.28 10.95 6.66
C GLN A 196 17.65 11.44 7.14
N MET A 197 18.73 10.69 6.86
CA MET A 197 20.09 11.09 7.20
C MET A 197 20.50 12.40 6.51
N GLU A 198 20.14 12.57 5.26
CA GLU A 198 20.44 13.80 4.52
C GLU A 198 19.66 15.00 5.08
N GLN A 199 18.39 14.82 5.42
CA GLN A 199 17.60 15.85 6.07
C GLN A 199 18.17 16.29 7.41
N MET A 200 18.63 15.35 8.25
CA MET A 200 19.29 15.66 9.53
C MET A 200 20.56 16.48 9.31
N ARG A 201 21.42 16.09 8.37
CA ARG A 201 22.64 16.85 8.04
C ARG A 201 22.34 18.26 7.55
N LEU A 202 21.28 18.45 6.79
CA LEU A 202 20.85 19.78 6.33
C LEU A 202 20.30 20.64 7.47
N GLN A 203 19.63 20.05 8.45
CA GLN A 203 19.15 20.76 9.64
C GLN A 203 20.30 21.20 10.56
N GLU A 204 21.27 20.32 10.79
CA GLU A 204 22.49 20.64 11.58
C GLU A 204 23.26 21.83 10.97
N ARG A 205 23.38 21.89 9.65
CA ARG A 205 24.05 23.00 8.96
C ARG A 205 23.29 24.34 9.04
N LYS A 206 22.01 24.34 9.37
CA LYS A 206 21.16 25.54 9.47
C LYS A 206 21.07 26.10 10.89
N GLN A 207 21.58 25.39 11.91
CA GLN A 207 21.66 25.90 13.28
C GLN A 207 22.99 26.67 13.41
N PRO A 208 22.98 28.01 13.44
CA PRO A 208 24.20 28.78 13.74
C PRO A 208 24.58 28.57 15.20
N THR A 209 25.86 28.29 15.45
CA THR A 209 26.48 28.33 16.77
C THR A 209 26.37 29.71 17.39
#